data_0c5289d70497f5a0646bc94826e86c94
#
_entry.id   0c5289d70497f5a0646bc94826e86c94
#
_cell.length_a   1.000
_cell.length_b   1.000
_cell.length_c   1.000
_cell.angle_alpha   90.00
_cell.angle_beta   90.00
_cell.angle_gamma   90.00
#
_symmetry.space_group_name_H-M   'P 1'
#
loop_
_entity.id
_entity.type
_entity.pdbx_description
1 polymer ?
#
loop_
_entity_poly.entity_id
_entity_poly.type
_entity_poly.pdbx_seq_one_letter_code
_entity_poly.pdbx_strand_id
1 'polypeptide(L)'
;MARELLPHDLRAAASWAASLLRARLERPRAERRTLVIKRAAGSSRHDGDGGLFDEVRQYLATRIDPHSMRRLCLSGGVSGARRVLSMEHGDSMTDVFEGVEFTWASVAGEGRGGALSESLELSFDAEHTDKALGSYVPFITASVEEERRQDRALRIYMNEGSHWQGINHHHPATFDTLAMNPELKQSVVADLDRFLKRRDYYRRIGKAWQRGYLLYGPPGTGKSSLVAAMANYLRFNLYDLDLSKVRGNTVLQRLLNTMTNRSILVIEDIDCCFTSASREVGKDQVGDAVTDDDSEEESIPDHWGTPQPQQHNITLSGLLNFIDGLWSTSGEERIIVFTTNYKDRLDPALLRPGRMDMHVYMGYCGWEAFKTLARNYFLINDHPLFPEIQALLSAVEVTPAEVSEMLLRSEDDDAALQGVATFLGEKKQAIGEGN
;
A
#
# COMPACT_ATOMS: atom_id res chain seq x y z
N MET A 1 19.40 -52.27 58.01
CA MET A 1 18.36 -52.21 59.07
C MET A 1 17.71 -50.79 59.17
N ALA A 2 17.33 -50.15 58.13
CA ALA A 2 16.59 -48.87 58.19
C ALA A 2 15.27 -48.89 57.36
N ARG A 3 14.83 -50.08 56.91
CA ARG A 3 13.67 -50.25 56.02
C ARG A 3 12.37 -50.62 56.72
N GLU A 4 12.35 -50.88 58.04
CA GLU A 4 11.20 -51.43 58.75
C GLU A 4 10.45 -50.44 59.66
N LEU A 5 10.82 -49.19 59.74
CA LEU A 5 10.27 -48.23 60.70
C LEU A 5 9.26 -47.23 60.15
N LEU A 6 8.88 -47.31 58.85
CA LEU A 6 7.90 -46.40 58.30
C LEU A 6 6.51 -47.03 58.17
N PRO A 7 5.43 -46.35 58.61
CA PRO A 7 4.05 -46.78 58.40
C PRO A 7 3.73 -47.12 56.95
N HIS A 8 2.85 -48.12 56.74
CA HIS A 8 2.51 -48.68 55.44
C HIS A 8 2.04 -47.60 54.45
N ASP A 9 1.33 -46.60 54.95
CA ASP A 9 0.80 -45.51 54.15
C ASP A 9 1.91 -44.54 53.64
N LEU A 10 2.95 -44.36 54.45
CA LEU A 10 4.11 -43.50 54.01
C LEU A 10 5.01 -44.24 53.02
N ARG A 11 5.04 -45.58 53.03
CA ARG A 11 5.73 -46.40 52.03
C ARG A 11 5.00 -46.34 50.68
N ALA A 12 3.66 -46.38 50.69
CA ALA A 12 2.85 -46.24 49.49
C ALA A 12 2.98 -44.83 48.85
N ALA A 13 2.96 -43.82 49.73
CA ALA A 13 3.16 -42.42 49.25
C ALA A 13 4.59 -42.16 48.68
N ALA A 14 5.63 -42.75 49.37
CA ALA A 14 7.00 -42.67 48.90
C ALA A 14 7.23 -43.43 47.58
N SER A 15 6.62 -44.60 47.40
CA SER A 15 6.68 -45.37 46.16
C SER A 15 5.93 -44.69 45.02
N TRP A 16 4.79 -44.09 45.33
CA TRP A 16 4.02 -43.29 44.34
C TRP A 16 4.78 -42.01 43.93
N ALA A 17 5.37 -41.28 44.87
CA ALA A 17 6.22 -40.13 44.60
C ALA A 17 7.49 -40.52 43.81
N ALA A 18 8.11 -41.66 44.13
CA ALA A 18 9.25 -42.18 43.38
C ALA A 18 8.87 -42.66 41.97
N SER A 19 7.66 -43.22 41.79
CA SER A 19 7.14 -43.60 40.47
C SER A 19 6.82 -42.36 39.60
N LEU A 20 6.26 -41.29 40.20
CA LEU A 20 6.04 -40.01 39.51
C LEU A 20 7.36 -39.31 39.14
N LEU A 21 8.35 -39.36 40.04
CA LEU A 21 9.68 -38.82 39.75
C LEU A 21 10.39 -39.64 38.64
N ARG A 22 10.27 -40.98 38.67
CA ARG A 22 10.76 -41.83 37.58
C ARG A 22 10.04 -41.56 36.27
N ALA A 23 8.71 -41.51 36.27
CA ALA A 23 7.94 -41.18 35.09
C ALA A 23 8.29 -39.80 34.50
N ARG A 24 8.71 -38.87 35.36
CA ARG A 24 9.19 -37.53 34.92
C ARG A 24 10.64 -37.52 34.42
N LEU A 25 11.49 -38.43 34.97
CA LEU A 25 12.89 -38.65 34.57
C LEU A 25 13.02 -39.60 33.37
N GLU A 26 12.06 -40.53 33.19
CA GLU A 26 11.96 -41.49 32.10
C GLU A 26 11.12 -41.00 30.91
N ARG A 27 10.70 -39.70 30.87
CA ARG A 27 10.20 -39.16 29.60
C ARG A 27 11.30 -39.38 28.57
N PRO A 28 11.04 -40.21 27.53
CA PRO A 28 12.01 -40.34 26.45
C PRO A 28 12.39 -38.92 26.05
N ARG A 29 13.68 -38.60 26.00
CA ARG A 29 14.15 -37.33 25.45
C ARG A 29 13.50 -37.23 24.07
N ALA A 30 12.54 -36.32 23.94
CA ALA A 30 11.89 -36.09 22.67
C ALA A 30 13.00 -35.97 21.64
N GLU A 31 12.92 -36.74 20.56
CA GLU A 31 13.90 -36.72 19.49
C GLU A 31 13.94 -35.29 18.95
N ARG A 32 15.06 -34.60 19.13
CA ARG A 32 15.23 -33.23 18.66
C ARG A 32 15.69 -33.24 17.22
N ARG A 33 15.07 -32.44 16.41
CA ARG A 33 15.47 -32.15 15.02
C ARG A 33 16.05 -30.75 14.88
N THR A 34 17.02 -30.60 13.99
CA THR A 34 17.65 -29.31 13.70
C THR A 34 17.54 -29.05 12.22
N LEU A 35 16.92 -27.90 11.87
CA LEU A 35 16.88 -27.35 10.52
C LEU A 35 18.01 -26.33 10.37
N VAL A 36 18.90 -26.53 9.39
CA VAL A 36 20.04 -25.66 9.14
C VAL A 36 19.74 -24.75 7.95
N ILE A 37 19.75 -23.45 8.19
CA ILE A 37 19.54 -22.42 7.17
C ILE A 37 20.92 -21.79 6.87
N LYS A 38 21.41 -22.04 5.65
CA LYS A 38 22.73 -21.56 5.23
C LYS A 38 22.58 -20.30 4.39
N ARG A 39 23.54 -19.39 4.53
CA ARG A 39 23.69 -18.26 3.63
C ARG A 39 24.07 -18.75 2.24
N ALA A 40 23.35 -18.37 1.19
CA ALA A 40 23.69 -18.73 -0.19
C ALA A 40 25.03 -18.09 -0.59
N ALA A 41 25.96 -18.91 -1.12
CA ALA A 41 27.22 -18.42 -1.63
C ALA A 41 26.94 -17.66 -2.94
N GLY A 42 27.20 -16.34 -2.96
CA GLY A 42 27.08 -15.51 -4.18
C GLY A 42 25.96 -14.47 -4.19
N SER A 43 25.09 -14.39 -3.19
CA SER A 43 24.19 -13.24 -3.08
C SER A 43 25.00 -12.00 -2.72
N SER A 44 25.28 -11.16 -3.72
CA SER A 44 25.92 -9.87 -3.52
C SER A 44 24.98 -8.99 -2.70
N ARG A 45 25.54 -8.23 -1.75
CA ARG A 45 24.83 -7.32 -0.85
C ARG A 45 23.96 -6.24 -1.53
N HIS A 46 23.81 -6.29 -2.85
CA HIS A 46 23.12 -5.26 -3.67
C HIS A 46 21.80 -5.70 -4.31
N ASP A 47 21.54 -7.02 -4.40
CA ASP A 47 20.22 -7.49 -4.82
C ASP A 47 19.33 -7.58 -3.59
N GLY A 48 18.26 -6.78 -3.55
CA GLY A 48 17.30 -6.67 -2.45
C GLY A 48 16.45 -7.92 -2.20
N ASP A 49 16.83 -9.07 -2.76
CA ASP A 49 16.25 -10.40 -2.54
C ASP A 49 17.15 -11.16 -1.55
N GLY A 50 17.06 -10.75 -0.27
CA GLY A 50 17.69 -11.47 0.83
C GLY A 50 17.05 -12.84 0.95
N GLY A 51 17.80 -13.91 0.65
CA GLY A 51 17.31 -15.28 0.80
C GLY A 51 16.84 -15.57 2.23
N LEU A 52 16.23 -16.74 2.44
CA LEU A 52 15.64 -17.17 3.71
C LEU A 52 16.53 -16.90 4.94
N PHE A 53 17.87 -16.97 4.78
CA PHE A 53 18.83 -16.67 5.85
C PHE A 53 18.72 -15.20 6.34
N ASP A 54 18.66 -14.25 5.43
CA ASP A 54 18.58 -12.83 5.77
C ASP A 54 17.19 -12.46 6.33
N GLU A 55 16.12 -13.13 5.87
CA GLU A 55 14.77 -12.97 6.44
C GLU A 55 14.71 -13.47 7.87
N VAL A 56 15.19 -14.69 8.13
CA VAL A 56 15.23 -15.24 9.50
C VAL A 56 16.09 -14.36 10.41
N ARG A 57 17.25 -13.89 9.93
CA ARG A 57 18.10 -12.98 10.70
C ARG A 57 17.39 -11.67 11.04
N GLN A 58 16.66 -11.10 10.11
CA GLN A 58 15.85 -9.88 10.34
C GLN A 58 14.75 -10.13 11.37
N TYR A 59 14.01 -11.24 11.24
CA TYR A 59 12.97 -11.62 12.21
C TYR A 59 13.54 -11.78 13.62
N LEU A 60 14.62 -12.55 13.77
CA LEU A 60 15.26 -12.78 15.07
C LEU A 60 15.75 -11.47 15.70
N ALA A 61 16.24 -10.52 14.89
CA ALA A 61 16.65 -9.22 15.39
C ALA A 61 15.56 -8.44 16.11
N THR A 62 14.28 -8.63 15.74
CA THR A 62 13.12 -8.02 16.42
C THR A 62 12.73 -8.72 17.72
N ARG A 63 13.21 -9.97 17.92
CA ARG A 63 12.90 -10.81 19.09
C ARG A 63 14.03 -10.86 20.12
N ILE A 64 15.20 -10.34 19.77
CA ILE A 64 16.33 -10.29 20.70
C ILE A 64 15.99 -9.37 21.88
N ASP A 65 16.02 -9.93 23.09
CA ASP A 65 16.05 -9.15 24.32
C ASP A 65 17.50 -8.80 24.64
N PRO A 66 17.88 -7.49 24.58
CA PRO A 66 19.26 -7.07 24.84
C PRO A 66 19.75 -7.42 26.25
N HIS A 67 18.84 -7.62 27.20
CA HIS A 67 19.20 -7.91 28.59
C HIS A 67 19.42 -9.41 28.86
N SER A 68 18.91 -10.28 27.98
CA SER A 68 19.05 -11.73 28.14
C SER A 68 20.31 -12.31 27.52
N MET A 69 20.96 -11.58 26.60
CA MET A 69 22.13 -12.04 25.86
C MET A 69 23.45 -11.57 26.47
N ARG A 70 24.44 -12.47 26.47
CA ARG A 70 25.80 -12.14 26.95
C ARG A 70 26.56 -11.22 26.01
N ARG A 71 26.34 -11.36 24.72
CA ARG A 71 26.97 -10.60 23.65
C ARG A 71 25.95 -10.16 22.63
N LEU A 72 26.04 -8.93 22.20
CA LEU A 72 25.18 -8.36 21.16
C LEU A 72 26.07 -7.96 19.98
N CYS A 73 25.75 -8.47 18.82
CA CYS A 73 26.36 -8.04 17.57
C CYS A 73 25.49 -6.96 16.92
N LEU A 74 26.05 -5.76 16.73
CA LEU A 74 25.37 -4.66 16.03
C LEU A 74 25.98 -4.51 14.63
N SER A 75 25.21 -4.86 13.61
CA SER A 75 25.60 -4.67 12.22
C SER A 75 24.87 -3.46 11.63
N GLY A 76 25.60 -2.57 10.95
CA GLY A 76 25.03 -1.41 10.28
C GLY A 76 25.82 -1.07 9.03
N GLY A 77 25.12 -0.72 7.94
CA GLY A 77 25.75 -0.29 6.68
C GLY A 77 26.26 1.14 6.76
N VAL A 78 27.29 1.44 5.97
CA VAL A 78 27.77 2.80 5.70
C VAL A 78 26.67 3.52 4.91
N SER A 79 26.22 4.69 5.41
CA SER A 79 25.19 5.54 4.78
C SER A 79 23.72 5.10 4.94
N GLY A 80 23.13 5.41 6.11
CA GLY A 80 21.67 5.43 6.30
C GLY A 80 20.97 4.08 6.53
N ALA A 81 21.67 2.97 6.47
CA ALA A 81 21.07 1.67 6.73
C ALA A 81 20.81 1.47 8.24
N ARG A 82 19.61 1.00 8.56
CA ARG A 82 19.15 0.67 9.93
C ARG A 82 20.17 -0.24 10.62
N ARG A 83 20.54 0.09 11.84
CA ARG A 83 21.37 -0.78 12.67
C ARG A 83 20.56 -2.00 13.10
N VAL A 84 21.07 -3.20 12.84
CA VAL A 84 20.38 -4.46 13.14
C VAL A 84 21.16 -5.20 14.23
N LEU A 85 20.45 -5.57 15.31
CA LEU A 85 20.98 -6.46 16.32
C LEU A 85 20.97 -7.89 15.80
N SER A 86 22.02 -8.66 16.08
CA SER A 86 22.09 -10.08 15.73
C SER A 86 22.78 -10.87 16.83
N MET A 87 22.49 -12.17 16.88
CA MET A 87 23.21 -13.12 17.74
C MET A 87 24.66 -13.23 17.25
N GLU A 88 25.59 -13.32 18.19
CA GLU A 88 26.97 -13.70 17.87
C GLU A 88 27.10 -15.22 17.68
N HIS A 89 28.14 -15.65 17.02
CA HIS A 89 28.40 -17.08 16.81
C HIS A 89 28.54 -17.83 18.14
N GLY A 90 27.79 -18.90 18.28
CA GLY A 90 27.70 -19.72 19.49
C GLY A 90 26.63 -19.29 20.47
N ASP A 91 25.93 -18.19 20.23
CA ASP A 91 24.78 -17.78 21.03
C ASP A 91 23.50 -18.45 20.52
N SER A 92 22.55 -18.63 21.43
CA SER A 92 21.23 -19.19 21.13
C SER A 92 20.12 -18.39 21.80
N MET A 93 18.95 -18.38 21.18
CA MET A 93 17.73 -17.80 21.73
C MET A 93 16.54 -18.73 21.53
N THR A 94 15.53 -18.58 22.37
CA THR A 94 14.27 -19.31 22.26
C THR A 94 13.16 -18.36 21.83
N ASP A 95 12.40 -18.78 20.84
CA ASP A 95 11.17 -18.12 20.41
C ASP A 95 9.97 -19.06 20.63
N VAL A 96 8.81 -18.50 20.95
CA VAL A 96 7.57 -19.28 21.20
C VAL A 96 6.56 -18.95 20.12
N PHE A 97 6.17 -19.97 19.35
CA PHE A 97 5.15 -19.84 18.33
C PHE A 97 4.02 -20.83 18.57
N GLU A 98 2.79 -20.33 18.75
CA GLU A 98 1.59 -21.12 19.06
C GLU A 98 1.79 -22.16 20.18
N GLY A 99 2.47 -21.76 21.24
CA GLY A 99 2.71 -22.59 22.42
C GLY A 99 3.83 -23.63 22.26
N VAL A 100 4.57 -23.63 21.16
CA VAL A 100 5.75 -24.49 20.93
C VAL A 100 7.02 -23.64 21.01
N GLU A 101 8.01 -24.18 21.73
CA GLU A 101 9.33 -23.56 21.86
C GLU A 101 10.25 -23.96 20.71
N PHE A 102 10.81 -22.96 20.04
CA PHE A 102 11.78 -23.09 18.97
C PHE A 102 13.11 -22.46 19.40
N THR A 103 14.19 -23.22 19.36
CA THR A 103 15.51 -22.73 19.74
C THR A 103 16.35 -22.43 18.52
N TRP A 104 16.76 -21.17 18.39
CA TRP A 104 17.66 -20.69 17.35
C TRP A 104 19.08 -20.58 17.85
N ALA A 105 20.06 -21.02 17.05
CA ALA A 105 21.48 -20.85 17.32
C ALA A 105 22.20 -20.28 16.09
N SER A 106 23.17 -19.40 16.33
CA SER A 106 24.08 -18.89 15.29
C SER A 106 25.35 -19.73 15.28
N VAL A 107 25.63 -20.38 14.14
CA VAL A 107 26.77 -21.29 14.01
C VAL A 107 27.71 -20.81 12.89
N ALA A 108 29.01 -20.73 13.20
CA ALA A 108 30.06 -20.50 12.21
C ALA A 108 30.50 -21.86 11.63
N GLY A 109 30.44 -22.01 10.32
CA GLY A 109 30.97 -23.16 9.59
C GLY A 109 32.18 -22.80 8.75
N GLU A 110 33.01 -23.80 8.45
CA GLU A 110 34.08 -23.64 7.46
C GLU A 110 33.51 -23.75 6.04
N GLY A 111 33.56 -22.66 5.29
CA GLY A 111 33.18 -22.63 3.86
C GLY A 111 34.31 -23.12 2.97
N ARG A 112 33.98 -23.50 1.72
CA ARG A 112 34.99 -23.83 0.69
C ARG A 112 35.99 -22.67 0.52
N GLY A 113 37.27 -22.91 0.76
CA GLY A 113 38.35 -21.92 0.60
C GLY A 113 38.69 -21.14 1.86
N GLY A 114 38.34 -21.59 3.08
CA GLY A 114 38.72 -20.93 4.33
C GLY A 114 37.91 -19.70 4.70
N ALA A 115 36.83 -19.39 3.95
CA ALA A 115 35.89 -18.33 4.29
C ALA A 115 34.93 -18.83 5.36
N LEU A 116 34.69 -18.04 6.42
CA LEU A 116 33.69 -18.33 7.44
C LEU A 116 32.29 -18.31 6.79
N SER A 117 31.59 -19.45 6.78
CA SER A 117 30.19 -19.51 6.37
C SER A 117 29.29 -19.41 7.61
N GLU A 118 28.35 -18.50 7.56
CA GLU A 118 27.38 -18.26 8.62
C GLU A 118 26.13 -19.11 8.37
N SER A 119 25.63 -19.82 9.39
CA SER A 119 24.37 -20.58 9.35
C SER A 119 23.55 -20.32 10.61
N LEU A 120 22.24 -20.39 10.46
CA LEU A 120 21.28 -20.35 11.55
C LEU A 120 20.66 -21.74 11.71
N GLU A 121 20.66 -22.27 12.92
CA GLU A 121 20.13 -23.58 13.26
C GLU A 121 18.86 -23.42 14.10
N LEU A 122 17.75 -24.02 13.61
CA LEU A 122 16.48 -24.09 14.31
C LEU A 122 16.31 -25.49 14.90
N SER A 123 16.30 -25.61 16.22
CA SER A 123 16.11 -26.88 16.96
C SER A 123 14.75 -26.93 17.63
N PHE A 124 14.05 -28.06 17.44
CA PHE A 124 12.70 -28.32 17.96
C PHE A 124 12.49 -29.84 18.20
N ASP A 125 11.43 -30.21 18.92
CA ASP A 125 11.06 -31.60 19.11
C ASP A 125 10.47 -32.20 17.83
N ALA A 126 10.84 -33.44 17.49
CA ALA A 126 10.52 -34.07 16.20
C ALA A 126 9.02 -34.11 15.88
N GLU A 127 8.14 -34.13 16.90
CA GLU A 127 6.68 -34.07 16.74
C GLU A 127 6.20 -32.77 16.14
N HIS A 128 6.98 -31.69 16.24
CA HIS A 128 6.64 -30.35 15.70
C HIS A 128 7.22 -30.05 14.32
N THR A 129 7.73 -31.09 13.60
CA THR A 129 8.36 -30.90 12.29
C THR A 129 7.42 -30.25 11.28
N ASP A 130 6.19 -30.74 11.18
CA ASP A 130 5.20 -30.19 10.23
C ASP A 130 4.82 -28.75 10.60
N LYS A 131 4.75 -28.43 11.88
CA LYS A 131 4.50 -27.08 12.37
C LYS A 131 5.67 -26.15 12.09
N ALA A 132 6.90 -26.60 12.27
CA ALA A 132 8.11 -25.84 11.98
C ALA A 132 8.18 -25.45 10.49
N LEU A 133 8.00 -26.41 9.59
CA LEU A 133 8.14 -26.20 8.14
C LEU A 133 6.88 -25.62 7.48
N GLY A 134 5.69 -26.04 7.92
CA GLY A 134 4.42 -25.65 7.29
C GLY A 134 3.79 -24.38 7.85
N SER A 135 4.16 -23.96 9.07
CA SER A 135 3.55 -22.78 9.71
C SER A 135 4.57 -21.78 10.22
N TYR A 136 5.56 -22.19 11.01
CA TYR A 136 6.47 -21.26 11.66
C TYR A 136 7.45 -20.58 10.70
N VAL A 137 8.13 -21.33 9.81
CA VAL A 137 9.03 -20.72 8.80
C VAL A 137 8.26 -19.80 7.84
N PRO A 138 7.10 -20.20 7.27
CA PRO A 138 6.27 -19.28 6.49
C PRO A 138 5.80 -18.05 7.27
N PHE A 139 5.51 -18.17 8.57
CA PHE A 139 5.16 -17.02 9.42
C PHE A 139 6.33 -16.03 9.56
N ILE A 140 7.57 -16.54 9.74
CA ILE A 140 8.77 -15.68 9.79
C ILE A 140 8.91 -14.89 8.51
N THR A 141 8.86 -15.53 7.34
CA THR A 141 9.01 -14.86 6.03
C THR A 141 7.90 -13.83 5.81
N ALA A 142 6.65 -14.17 6.14
CA ALA A 142 5.52 -13.24 6.04
C ALA A 142 5.66 -12.04 6.99
N SER A 143 6.15 -12.25 8.21
CA SER A 143 6.37 -11.19 9.19
C SER A 143 7.44 -10.18 8.74
N VAL A 144 8.54 -10.69 8.18
CA VAL A 144 9.63 -9.85 7.65
C VAL A 144 9.19 -9.11 6.38
N GLU A 145 8.44 -9.76 5.51
CA GLU A 145 7.88 -9.10 4.31
C GLU A 145 6.94 -7.98 4.72
N GLU A 146 6.12 -8.18 5.75
CA GLU A 146 5.23 -7.15 6.31
C GLU A 146 6.02 -5.98 6.92
N GLU A 147 7.07 -6.27 7.71
CA GLU A 147 7.96 -5.23 8.27
C GLU A 147 8.65 -4.42 7.16
N ARG A 148 9.23 -5.11 6.18
CA ARG A 148 9.84 -4.46 5.00
C ARG A 148 8.84 -3.61 4.23
N ARG A 149 7.59 -4.06 4.15
CA ARG A 149 6.51 -3.31 3.52
C ARG A 149 6.20 -2.03 4.28
N GLN A 150 6.17 -2.08 5.61
CA GLN A 150 5.91 -0.91 6.46
C GLN A 150 7.07 0.09 6.42
N ASP A 151 8.31 -0.38 6.39
CA ASP A 151 9.52 0.45 6.33
C ASP A 151 9.81 0.99 4.91
N ARG A 152 9.16 0.44 3.88
CA ARG A 152 9.39 0.86 2.50
C ARG A 152 8.91 2.28 2.29
N ALA A 153 9.83 3.15 1.86
CA ALA A 153 9.48 4.49 1.43
C ALA A 153 8.47 4.42 0.27
N LEU A 154 7.39 5.17 0.40
CA LEU A 154 6.42 5.32 -0.67
C LEU A 154 7.12 5.93 -1.89
N ARG A 155 6.95 5.32 -3.06
CA ARG A 155 7.45 5.86 -4.33
C ARG A 155 6.30 6.39 -5.16
N ILE A 156 6.50 7.60 -5.67
CA ILE A 156 5.61 8.21 -6.66
C ILE A 156 6.33 8.17 -8.01
N TYR A 157 5.66 7.61 -9.00
CA TYR A 157 6.12 7.52 -10.37
C TYR A 157 5.27 8.43 -11.24
N MET A 158 5.91 9.28 -12.03
CA MET A 158 5.27 10.11 -13.04
C MET A 158 5.72 9.66 -14.43
N ASN A 159 4.84 9.75 -15.43
CA ASN A 159 5.23 9.38 -16.78
C ASN A 159 5.98 10.48 -17.48
N GLU A 160 7.14 10.13 -18.03
CA GLU A 160 7.88 10.93 -19.01
C GLU A 160 7.90 10.21 -20.36
N GLY A 161 7.02 10.62 -21.24
CA GLY A 161 6.83 9.95 -22.53
C GLY A 161 6.45 8.48 -22.36
N SER A 162 7.37 7.54 -22.63
CA SER A 162 7.11 6.09 -22.62
C SER A 162 7.66 5.34 -21.42
N HIS A 163 8.14 6.02 -20.39
CA HIS A 163 8.72 5.40 -19.19
C HIS A 163 8.28 6.11 -17.91
N TRP A 164 8.40 5.42 -16.78
CA TRP A 164 8.11 5.97 -15.47
C TRP A 164 9.37 6.55 -14.82
N GLN A 165 9.29 7.79 -14.37
CA GLN A 165 10.29 8.40 -13.52
C GLN A 165 9.84 8.33 -12.07
N GLY A 166 10.58 7.62 -11.24
CA GLY A 166 10.26 7.43 -9.83
C GLY A 166 11.00 8.41 -8.94
N ILE A 167 10.27 9.04 -8.02
CA ILE A 167 10.82 9.86 -6.94
C ILE A 167 10.49 9.23 -5.59
N ASN A 168 11.46 9.23 -4.67
CA ASN A 168 11.20 8.87 -3.28
C ASN A 168 10.51 10.06 -2.64
N HIS A 169 9.26 9.89 -2.24
CA HIS A 169 8.49 10.95 -1.63
C HIS A 169 7.71 10.42 -0.42
N HIS A 170 7.86 11.12 0.69
CA HIS A 170 7.06 10.88 1.88
C HIS A 170 5.88 11.86 1.86
N HIS A 171 4.73 11.41 1.39
CA HIS A 171 3.53 12.23 1.44
C HIS A 171 2.94 12.20 2.85
N PRO A 172 2.69 13.35 3.51
CA PRO A 172 2.25 13.40 4.91
C PRO A 172 0.77 13.02 5.11
N ALA A 173 -0.04 12.98 4.03
CA ALA A 173 -1.46 12.70 4.13
C ALA A 173 -1.74 11.27 4.60
N THR A 174 -2.55 11.16 5.63
CA THR A 174 -3.10 9.90 6.15
C THR A 174 -4.61 10.01 6.27
N PHE A 175 -5.31 8.90 6.49
CA PHE A 175 -6.73 8.97 6.76
C PHE A 175 -7.06 9.81 8.02
N ASP A 176 -6.15 9.88 8.99
CA ASP A 176 -6.35 10.69 10.20
C ASP A 176 -6.25 12.18 9.91
N THR A 177 -5.34 12.60 9.04
CA THR A 177 -5.16 14.02 8.67
C THR A 177 -6.16 14.50 7.62
N LEU A 178 -6.88 13.59 6.96
CA LEU A 178 -7.76 13.93 5.86
C LEU A 178 -9.08 14.54 6.36
N ALA A 179 -9.36 15.78 5.95
CA ALA A 179 -10.57 16.51 6.28
C ALA A 179 -11.72 16.12 5.34
N MET A 180 -12.53 15.14 5.74
CA MET A 180 -13.70 14.67 5.00
C MET A 180 -14.75 14.08 5.93
N ASN A 181 -15.94 13.79 5.40
CA ASN A 181 -16.99 13.13 6.15
C ASN A 181 -16.50 11.80 6.76
N PRO A 182 -16.66 11.56 8.08
CA PRO A 182 -16.16 10.36 8.75
C PRO A 182 -16.77 9.04 8.23
N GLU A 183 -18.06 9.03 7.89
CA GLU A 183 -18.74 7.85 7.38
C GLU A 183 -18.18 7.46 6.01
N LEU A 184 -17.99 8.47 5.15
CA LEU A 184 -17.38 8.26 3.83
C LEU A 184 -15.92 7.77 3.96
N LYS A 185 -15.15 8.37 4.87
CA LYS A 185 -13.79 7.93 5.21
C LYS A 185 -13.77 6.46 5.62
N GLN A 186 -14.63 6.08 6.56
CA GLN A 186 -14.74 4.71 7.03
C GLN A 186 -15.16 3.73 5.93
N SER A 187 -16.06 4.14 5.04
CA SER A 187 -16.50 3.31 3.91
C SER A 187 -15.39 3.02 2.93
N VAL A 188 -14.52 4.02 2.65
CA VAL A 188 -13.32 3.85 1.81
C VAL A 188 -12.34 2.88 2.46
N VAL A 189 -12.00 3.08 3.73
CA VAL A 189 -11.08 2.18 4.47
C VAL A 189 -11.62 0.75 4.49
N ALA A 190 -12.91 0.56 4.79
CA ALA A 190 -13.53 -0.76 4.82
C ALA A 190 -13.52 -1.46 3.45
N ASP A 191 -13.65 -0.69 2.35
CA ASP A 191 -13.56 -1.25 1.00
C ASP A 191 -12.12 -1.63 0.63
N LEU A 192 -11.12 -0.83 1.00
CA LEU A 192 -9.71 -1.14 0.83
C LEU A 192 -9.30 -2.41 1.60
N ASP A 193 -9.72 -2.53 2.86
CA ASP A 193 -9.49 -3.73 3.67
C ASP A 193 -10.13 -4.98 3.08
N ARG A 194 -11.35 -4.82 2.58
CA ARG A 194 -12.07 -5.90 1.91
C ARG A 194 -11.37 -6.33 0.63
N PHE A 195 -10.83 -5.39 -0.14
CA PHE A 195 -10.05 -5.66 -1.34
C PHE A 195 -8.79 -6.48 -1.02
N LEU A 196 -8.00 -6.05 -0.03
CA LEU A 196 -6.77 -6.75 0.39
C LEU A 196 -7.04 -8.22 0.81
N LYS A 197 -8.13 -8.45 1.56
CA LYS A 197 -8.48 -9.78 2.09
C LYS A 197 -9.05 -10.74 1.05
N ARG A 198 -9.39 -10.27 -0.16
CA ARG A 198 -10.15 -11.05 -1.14
C ARG A 198 -9.33 -11.65 -2.30
N ARG A 199 -8.01 -11.78 -2.17
CA ARG A 199 -7.16 -12.37 -3.21
C ARG A 199 -7.70 -13.69 -3.75
N ASP A 200 -7.92 -14.67 -2.86
CA ASP A 200 -8.40 -16.00 -3.24
C ASP A 200 -9.83 -15.97 -3.79
N TYR A 201 -10.64 -15.02 -3.35
CA TYR A 201 -11.97 -14.80 -3.90
C TYR A 201 -11.90 -14.36 -5.37
N TYR A 202 -11.08 -13.34 -5.71
CA TYR A 202 -10.90 -12.88 -7.09
C TYR A 202 -10.37 -14.01 -7.98
N ARG A 203 -9.39 -14.78 -7.51
CA ARG A 203 -8.88 -15.94 -8.20
C ARG A 203 -9.96 -17.00 -8.47
N ARG A 204 -10.79 -17.30 -7.48
CA ARG A 204 -11.86 -18.30 -7.59
C ARG A 204 -12.96 -17.90 -8.58
N ILE A 205 -13.29 -16.60 -8.67
CA ILE A 205 -14.31 -16.11 -9.61
C ILE A 205 -13.74 -15.77 -11.00
N GLY A 206 -12.43 -16.02 -11.23
CA GLY A 206 -11.78 -15.77 -12.52
C GLY A 206 -11.70 -14.29 -12.91
N LYS A 207 -11.66 -13.37 -11.93
CA LYS A 207 -11.51 -11.93 -12.17
C LYS A 207 -10.11 -11.45 -11.80
N ALA A 208 -9.65 -10.42 -12.51
CA ALA A 208 -8.44 -9.69 -12.14
C ALA A 208 -8.59 -9.12 -10.71
N TRP A 209 -7.52 -9.17 -9.92
CA TRP A 209 -7.52 -8.60 -8.57
C TRP A 209 -7.25 -7.09 -8.63
N GLN A 210 -8.27 -6.40 -9.03
CA GLN A 210 -8.26 -4.97 -9.36
C GLN A 210 -9.50 -4.30 -8.76
N ARG A 211 -9.36 -3.03 -8.36
CA ARG A 211 -10.45 -2.20 -7.84
C ARG A 211 -10.38 -0.79 -8.41
N GLY A 212 -11.49 -0.31 -8.94
CA GLY A 212 -11.61 1.03 -9.52
C GLY A 212 -12.35 2.01 -8.59
N TYR A 213 -11.79 3.21 -8.43
CA TYR A 213 -12.37 4.31 -7.68
C TYR A 213 -12.57 5.52 -8.58
N LEU A 214 -13.71 6.20 -8.46
CA LEU A 214 -13.94 7.52 -9.01
C LEU A 214 -14.06 8.53 -7.87
N LEU A 215 -13.10 9.44 -7.77
CA LEU A 215 -13.14 10.58 -6.85
C LEU A 215 -13.64 11.79 -7.61
N TYR A 216 -14.78 12.35 -7.18
CA TYR A 216 -15.39 13.48 -7.89
C TYR A 216 -15.91 14.53 -6.93
N GLY A 217 -15.97 15.78 -7.41
CA GLY A 217 -16.42 16.93 -6.64
C GLY A 217 -15.62 18.18 -6.94
N PRO A 218 -15.97 19.34 -6.36
CA PRO A 218 -15.33 20.62 -6.63
C PRO A 218 -13.80 20.59 -6.47
N PRO A 219 -13.06 21.47 -7.14
CA PRO A 219 -11.62 21.62 -6.91
C PRO A 219 -11.36 22.05 -5.45
N GLY A 220 -10.20 21.66 -4.90
CA GLY A 220 -9.84 21.99 -3.51
C GLY A 220 -10.51 21.17 -2.42
N THR A 221 -11.18 20.07 -2.76
CA THR A 221 -11.84 19.18 -1.78
C THR A 221 -10.98 18.03 -1.28
N GLY A 222 -9.70 17.93 -1.72
CA GLY A 222 -8.75 16.96 -1.21
C GLY A 222 -8.72 15.62 -1.96
N LYS A 223 -9.14 15.56 -3.24
CA LYS A 223 -9.10 14.33 -4.06
C LYS A 223 -7.72 13.70 -4.11
N SER A 224 -6.68 14.47 -4.48
CA SER A 224 -5.29 13.98 -4.53
C SER A 224 -4.75 13.63 -3.14
N SER A 225 -5.19 14.34 -2.08
CA SER A 225 -4.85 13.99 -0.68
C SER A 225 -5.44 12.65 -0.26
N LEU A 226 -6.66 12.32 -0.70
CA LEU A 226 -7.26 11.00 -0.46
C LEU A 226 -6.47 9.89 -1.17
N VAL A 227 -6.04 10.12 -2.42
CA VAL A 227 -5.17 9.17 -3.14
C VAL A 227 -3.89 8.91 -2.39
N ALA A 228 -3.23 9.96 -1.90
CA ALA A 228 -2.01 9.85 -1.11
C ALA A 228 -2.26 9.11 0.22
N ALA A 229 -3.38 9.38 0.90
CA ALA A 229 -3.77 8.66 2.11
C ALA A 229 -4.03 7.17 1.84
N MET A 230 -4.68 6.82 0.72
CA MET A 230 -4.87 5.43 0.30
C MET A 230 -3.53 4.74 0.05
N ALA A 231 -2.59 5.40 -0.66
CA ALA A 231 -1.26 4.87 -0.93
C ALA A 231 -0.46 4.63 0.37
N ASN A 232 -0.51 5.58 1.30
CA ASN A 232 0.12 5.44 2.62
C ASN A 232 -0.49 4.30 3.43
N TYR A 233 -1.81 4.17 3.43
CA TYR A 233 -2.54 3.12 4.16
C TYR A 233 -2.20 1.73 3.65
N LEU A 234 -2.21 1.55 2.33
CA LEU A 234 -1.95 0.28 1.66
C LEU A 234 -0.45 -0.05 1.54
N ARG A 235 0.42 0.96 1.69
CA ARG A 235 1.85 0.87 1.36
C ARG A 235 2.08 0.46 -0.10
N PHE A 236 1.26 0.99 -0.99
CA PHE A 236 1.36 0.79 -2.43
C PHE A 236 2.14 1.93 -3.10
N ASN A 237 2.88 1.61 -4.16
CA ASN A 237 3.49 2.62 -5.00
C ASN A 237 2.40 3.39 -5.75
N LEU A 238 2.60 4.70 -5.92
CA LEU A 238 1.70 5.57 -6.66
C LEU A 238 2.25 5.79 -8.08
N TYR A 239 1.41 5.62 -9.08
CA TYR A 239 1.69 5.89 -10.48
C TYR A 239 0.73 6.98 -10.96
N ASP A 240 1.25 8.17 -11.13
CA ASP A 240 0.51 9.34 -11.63
C ASP A 240 0.62 9.38 -13.16
N LEU A 241 -0.49 9.09 -13.84
CA LEU A 241 -0.57 9.01 -15.29
C LEU A 241 -1.17 10.29 -15.87
N ASP A 242 -0.32 11.15 -16.36
CA ASP A 242 -0.70 12.31 -17.15
C ASP A 242 -0.93 11.89 -18.62
N LEU A 243 -2.21 11.77 -18.98
CA LEU A 243 -2.61 11.35 -20.34
C LEU A 243 -2.18 12.35 -21.43
N SER A 244 -1.97 13.62 -21.08
CA SER A 244 -1.52 14.64 -22.04
C SER A 244 -0.10 14.39 -22.57
N LYS A 245 0.74 13.67 -21.78
CA LYS A 245 2.11 13.30 -22.13
C LYS A 245 2.21 11.98 -22.88
N VAL A 246 1.11 11.24 -23.04
CA VAL A 246 1.12 9.91 -23.66
C VAL A 246 0.77 10.01 -25.14
N ARG A 247 1.70 9.62 -26.02
CA ARG A 247 1.52 9.66 -27.47
C ARG A 247 0.99 8.33 -27.99
N GLY A 248 -0.33 8.12 -27.85
CA GLY A 248 -1.04 6.97 -28.42
C GLY A 248 -1.12 5.72 -27.54
N ASN A 249 -1.97 4.79 -27.96
CA ASN A 249 -2.34 3.61 -27.20
C ASN A 249 -1.16 2.63 -26.94
N THR A 250 -0.18 2.56 -27.85
CA THR A 250 0.99 1.67 -27.68
C THR A 250 1.88 2.15 -26.53
N VAL A 251 2.06 3.47 -26.37
CA VAL A 251 2.84 4.05 -25.26
C VAL A 251 2.09 3.83 -23.94
N LEU A 252 0.77 4.08 -23.93
CA LEU A 252 -0.08 3.80 -22.77
C LEU A 252 0.07 2.34 -22.33
N GLN A 253 -0.06 1.39 -23.25
CA GLN A 253 0.09 -0.03 -22.95
C GLN A 253 1.46 -0.38 -22.36
N ARG A 254 2.54 0.20 -22.88
CA ARG A 254 3.90 0.00 -22.37
C ARG A 254 4.03 0.50 -20.93
N LEU A 255 3.55 1.73 -20.65
CA LEU A 255 3.56 2.30 -19.31
C LEU A 255 2.83 1.39 -18.32
N LEU A 256 1.63 0.99 -18.67
CA LEU A 256 0.78 0.18 -17.78
C LEU A 256 1.34 -1.24 -17.53
N ASN A 257 2.05 -1.82 -18.52
CA ASN A 257 2.71 -3.13 -18.37
C ASN A 257 3.99 -3.08 -17.53
N THR A 258 4.61 -1.90 -17.38
CA THR A 258 5.83 -1.72 -16.59
C THR A 258 5.56 -1.32 -15.14
N MET A 259 4.31 -1.18 -14.74
CA MET A 259 3.93 -0.94 -13.34
C MET A 259 4.25 -2.15 -12.46
N THR A 260 4.70 -1.87 -11.25
CA THR A 260 4.95 -2.93 -10.26
C THR A 260 3.64 -3.45 -9.66
N ASN A 261 3.68 -4.66 -9.13
CA ASN A 261 2.62 -5.19 -8.27
C ASN A 261 2.42 -4.30 -7.03
N ARG A 262 1.22 -4.32 -6.43
CA ARG A 262 0.86 -3.48 -5.28
C ARG A 262 1.02 -1.99 -5.60
N SER A 263 0.26 -1.54 -6.57
CA SER A 263 0.31 -0.17 -7.06
C SER A 263 -1.07 0.48 -7.16
N ILE A 264 -1.09 1.79 -7.01
CA ILE A 264 -2.23 2.64 -7.31
C ILE A 264 -1.91 3.42 -8.58
N LEU A 265 -2.68 3.22 -9.63
CA LEU A 265 -2.67 4.05 -10.81
C LEU A 265 -3.63 5.22 -10.61
N VAL A 266 -3.16 6.43 -10.77
CA VAL A 266 -3.98 7.64 -10.72
C VAL A 266 -4.07 8.24 -12.11
N ILE A 267 -5.27 8.60 -12.51
CA ILE A 267 -5.55 9.33 -13.74
C ILE A 267 -6.34 10.57 -13.34
N GLU A 268 -5.64 11.71 -13.27
CA GLU A 268 -6.27 12.95 -12.82
C GLU A 268 -7.02 13.65 -13.96
N ASP A 269 -8.08 14.40 -13.58
CA ASP A 269 -8.91 15.26 -14.45
C ASP A 269 -9.35 14.59 -15.75
N ILE A 270 -9.88 13.36 -15.63
CA ILE A 270 -10.26 12.52 -16.78
C ILE A 270 -11.33 13.17 -17.66
N ASP A 271 -12.10 14.12 -17.14
CA ASP A 271 -13.09 14.91 -17.90
C ASP A 271 -12.46 15.80 -18.97
N CYS A 272 -11.19 16.18 -18.82
CA CYS A 272 -10.46 16.92 -19.85
C CYS A 272 -10.14 16.08 -21.09
N CYS A 273 -10.05 14.75 -20.94
CA CYS A 273 -9.61 13.84 -22.00
C CYS A 273 -10.77 13.07 -22.64
N PHE A 274 -11.82 12.73 -21.88
CA PHE A 274 -12.87 11.79 -22.31
C PHE A 274 -14.27 12.30 -21.93
N THR A 275 -14.76 13.30 -22.63
CA THR A 275 -16.13 13.80 -22.52
C THR A 275 -17.07 13.06 -23.47
N SER A 276 -18.36 13.03 -23.16
CA SER A 276 -19.42 12.51 -24.05
C SER A 276 -19.43 13.24 -25.41
N ALA A 277 -19.11 14.52 -25.43
CA ALA A 277 -19.01 15.34 -26.66
C ALA A 277 -17.87 14.89 -27.59
N SER A 278 -16.79 14.30 -27.07
CA SER A 278 -15.68 13.82 -27.90
C SER A 278 -16.03 12.61 -28.79
N ARG A 279 -17.14 11.91 -28.51
CA ARG A 279 -17.63 10.81 -29.35
C ARG A 279 -18.34 11.27 -30.62
N GLU A 280 -18.99 12.42 -30.58
CA GLU A 280 -19.72 12.95 -31.75
C GLU A 280 -18.77 13.41 -32.85
N VAL A 281 -17.64 14.03 -32.45
CA VAL A 281 -16.61 14.52 -33.42
C VAL A 281 -15.87 13.34 -34.08
N GLY A 282 -15.76 12.19 -33.43
CA GLY A 282 -15.09 11.01 -34.01
C GLY A 282 -15.97 10.17 -34.95
N LYS A 283 -17.30 10.37 -34.97
CA LYS A 283 -18.21 9.67 -35.86
C LYS A 283 -18.33 10.32 -37.26
N ASP A 284 -18.08 11.59 -37.35
CA ASP A 284 -18.20 12.34 -38.63
C ASP A 284 -16.97 12.19 -39.53
N GLN A 285 -15.89 11.50 -39.07
CA GLN A 285 -14.68 11.28 -39.88
C GLN A 285 -14.55 9.84 -40.41
N VAL A 286 -15.54 8.99 -40.27
CA VAL A 286 -15.59 7.63 -40.83
C VAL A 286 -16.86 7.46 -41.66
N GLY A 287 -17.00 8.36 -42.64
CA GLY A 287 -18.09 8.27 -43.61
C GLY A 287 -17.57 8.61 -45.00
N ASP A 288 -17.67 7.63 -45.88
CA ASP A 288 -17.63 7.69 -47.32
C ASP A 288 -16.30 8.03 -48.04
N ALA A 289 -15.63 6.99 -48.47
CA ALA A 289 -14.90 6.98 -49.75
C ALA A 289 -14.98 5.56 -50.31
N VAL A 290 -16.10 5.22 -50.88
CA VAL A 290 -16.20 4.21 -51.93
C VAL A 290 -16.91 4.88 -53.10
N THR A 291 -16.14 5.30 -54.08
CA THR A 291 -16.60 5.44 -55.47
C THR A 291 -15.49 4.94 -56.36
N ASP A 292 -15.78 3.81 -57.01
CA ASP A 292 -15.11 3.36 -58.19
C ASP A 292 -15.16 4.46 -59.25
N ASP A 293 -14.04 4.81 -59.82
CA ASP A 293 -13.99 5.21 -61.25
C ASP A 293 -12.58 4.96 -61.83
N ASP A 294 -12.55 4.10 -62.84
CA ASP A 294 -11.44 3.82 -63.76
C ASP A 294 -11.14 5.07 -64.59
N SER A 295 -9.93 5.61 -64.52
CA SER A 295 -9.28 6.23 -65.71
C SER A 295 -7.80 6.45 -65.44
N GLU A 296 -7.02 5.76 -66.27
CA GLU A 296 -5.58 5.93 -66.40
C GLU A 296 -5.25 7.33 -66.92
N GLU A 297 -4.38 8.09 -66.22
CA GLU A 297 -3.47 9.06 -66.81
C GLU A 297 -2.24 9.26 -65.92
N GLU A 298 -1.09 8.95 -66.53
CA GLU A 298 0.25 9.22 -66.00
C GLU A 298 0.46 10.70 -65.80
N SER A 299 0.70 11.14 -64.56
CA SER A 299 1.42 12.40 -64.30
C SER A 299 2.19 12.26 -62.98
N ILE A 300 3.50 12.32 -63.08
CA ILE A 300 4.48 12.40 -62.02
C ILE A 300 4.23 13.75 -61.24
N PRO A 301 4.08 13.73 -59.93
CA PRO A 301 4.30 14.92 -59.15
C PRO A 301 5.50 14.72 -58.21
N ASP A 302 6.57 15.43 -58.45
CA ASP A 302 7.52 15.86 -57.45
C ASP A 302 6.79 16.61 -56.34
N HIS A 303 6.53 15.92 -55.24
CA HIS A 303 6.31 16.60 -53.97
C HIS A 303 6.75 15.68 -52.83
N TRP A 304 7.95 15.90 -52.32
CA TRP A 304 8.41 15.41 -51.04
C TRP A 304 7.61 16.13 -49.93
N GLY A 305 6.39 15.71 -49.77
CA GLY A 305 5.60 16.04 -48.59
C GLY A 305 6.14 15.20 -47.43
N THR A 306 6.86 15.82 -46.51
CA THR A 306 7.15 15.21 -45.19
C THR A 306 5.86 14.67 -44.62
N PRO A 307 5.79 13.37 -44.23
CA PRO A 307 4.61 12.85 -43.56
C PRO A 307 4.44 13.63 -42.26
N GLN A 308 3.37 14.43 -42.16
CA GLN A 308 2.99 14.99 -40.87
C GLN A 308 2.77 13.83 -39.91
N PRO A 309 3.41 13.80 -38.75
CA PRO A 309 3.18 12.74 -37.78
C PRO A 309 1.70 12.83 -37.37
N GLN A 310 0.90 11.84 -37.77
CA GLN A 310 -0.45 11.66 -37.26
C GLN A 310 -0.31 11.58 -35.74
N GLN A 311 -0.78 12.60 -35.05
CA GLN A 311 -0.90 12.60 -33.61
C GLN A 311 -1.96 11.54 -33.28
N HIS A 312 -1.51 10.30 -33.04
CA HIS A 312 -2.38 9.25 -32.51
C HIS A 312 -2.71 9.62 -31.06
N ASN A 313 -3.78 10.35 -30.88
CA ASN A 313 -4.32 10.67 -29.58
C ASN A 313 -4.76 9.37 -28.89
N ILE A 314 -4.64 9.31 -27.57
CA ILE A 314 -5.19 8.22 -26.76
C ILE A 314 -6.69 8.18 -26.99
N THR A 315 -7.20 6.99 -27.31
CA THR A 315 -8.65 6.80 -27.45
C THR A 315 -9.24 6.28 -26.15
N LEU A 316 -10.47 6.68 -25.84
CA LEU A 316 -11.21 6.12 -24.72
C LEU A 316 -11.25 4.59 -24.79
N SER A 317 -11.49 4.02 -25.99
CA SER A 317 -11.49 2.58 -26.20
C SER A 317 -10.14 1.92 -25.86
N GLY A 318 -9.01 2.60 -26.16
CA GLY A 318 -7.68 2.12 -25.78
C GLY A 318 -7.48 2.03 -24.27
N LEU A 319 -7.90 3.06 -23.53
CA LEU A 319 -7.86 3.07 -22.08
C LEU A 319 -8.79 2.00 -21.48
N LEU A 320 -10.03 1.90 -21.97
CA LEU A 320 -11.01 0.94 -21.50
C LEU A 320 -10.57 -0.51 -21.74
N ASN A 321 -10.02 -0.79 -22.93
CA ASN A 321 -9.48 -2.11 -23.26
C ASN A 321 -8.33 -2.53 -22.35
N PHE A 322 -7.59 -1.56 -21.83
CA PHE A 322 -6.55 -1.86 -20.85
C PHE A 322 -7.15 -2.17 -19.47
N ILE A 323 -8.11 -1.37 -19.01
CA ILE A 323 -8.75 -1.54 -17.69
C ILE A 323 -9.49 -2.89 -17.61
N ASP A 324 -10.24 -3.26 -18.68
CA ASP A 324 -11.09 -4.47 -18.71
C ASP A 324 -10.49 -5.62 -19.53
N GLY A 325 -9.41 -5.37 -20.29
CA GLY A 325 -8.85 -6.32 -21.25
C GLY A 325 -8.08 -7.47 -20.61
N LEU A 326 -7.63 -8.40 -21.43
CA LEU A 326 -6.82 -9.56 -21.04
C LEU A 326 -5.52 -9.18 -20.30
N TRP A 327 -5.04 -7.95 -20.49
CA TRP A 327 -3.84 -7.42 -19.84
C TRP A 327 -4.04 -7.08 -18.36
N SER A 328 -5.29 -6.94 -17.91
CA SER A 328 -5.61 -6.75 -16.48
C SER A 328 -5.46 -8.04 -15.66
N THR A 329 -5.23 -9.20 -16.32
CA THR A 329 -5.27 -10.53 -15.70
C THR A 329 -3.92 -11.01 -15.17
N SER A 330 -2.90 -10.17 -15.09
CA SER A 330 -1.54 -10.57 -14.62
C SER A 330 -1.48 -11.04 -13.16
N GLY A 331 -2.62 -11.14 -12.45
CA GLY A 331 -2.70 -11.66 -11.08
C GLY A 331 -2.16 -10.70 -10.02
N GLU A 332 -1.86 -9.48 -10.39
CA GLU A 332 -1.27 -8.45 -9.55
C GLU A 332 -2.35 -7.60 -8.86
N GLU A 333 -2.07 -7.21 -7.61
CA GLU A 333 -2.90 -6.27 -6.85
C GLU A 333 -2.81 -4.88 -7.47
N ARG A 334 -3.90 -4.36 -8.03
CA ARG A 334 -3.94 -3.02 -8.60
C ARG A 334 -5.18 -2.26 -8.17
N ILE A 335 -4.97 -1.00 -7.82
CA ILE A 335 -6.06 -0.04 -7.62
C ILE A 335 -5.94 1.01 -8.71
N ILE A 336 -7.06 1.36 -9.32
CA ILE A 336 -7.12 2.43 -10.32
C ILE A 336 -8.01 3.52 -9.75
N VAL A 337 -7.49 4.74 -9.69
CA VAL A 337 -8.20 5.90 -9.19
C VAL A 337 -8.33 6.92 -10.32
N PHE A 338 -9.55 7.28 -10.59
CA PHE A 338 -9.87 8.38 -11.51
C PHE A 338 -10.32 9.58 -10.71
N THR A 339 -9.87 10.76 -11.10
CA THR A 339 -10.38 12.01 -10.52
C THR A 339 -11.07 12.85 -11.58
N THR A 340 -12.11 13.58 -11.16
CA THR A 340 -12.80 14.57 -12.00
C THR A 340 -13.46 15.63 -11.15
N ASN A 341 -13.56 16.85 -11.68
CA ASN A 341 -14.38 17.90 -11.10
C ASN A 341 -15.83 17.84 -11.57
N TYR A 342 -16.09 17.19 -12.72
CA TYR A 342 -17.39 17.19 -13.41
C TYR A 342 -17.81 15.76 -13.79
N LYS A 343 -18.35 15.00 -12.84
CA LYS A 343 -18.81 13.62 -13.06
C LYS A 343 -19.79 13.49 -14.23
N ASP A 344 -20.67 14.47 -14.38
CA ASP A 344 -21.76 14.45 -15.38
C ASP A 344 -21.25 14.60 -16.83
N ARG A 345 -20.00 15.05 -17.00
CA ARG A 345 -19.34 15.16 -18.31
C ARG A 345 -18.69 13.87 -18.77
N LEU A 346 -18.52 12.89 -17.86
CA LEU A 346 -17.84 11.63 -18.18
C LEU A 346 -18.70 10.77 -19.12
N ASP A 347 -18.02 10.06 -20.01
CA ASP A 347 -18.65 9.03 -20.84
C ASP A 347 -19.23 7.92 -19.96
N PRO A 348 -20.51 7.54 -20.12
CA PRO A 348 -21.14 6.47 -19.35
C PRO A 348 -20.39 5.13 -19.38
N ALA A 349 -19.60 4.88 -20.43
CA ALA A 349 -18.79 3.67 -20.53
C ALA A 349 -17.72 3.57 -19.43
N LEU A 350 -17.19 4.71 -18.94
CA LEU A 350 -16.26 4.76 -17.82
C LEU A 350 -16.91 4.35 -16.50
N LEU A 351 -18.17 4.74 -16.30
CA LEU A 351 -18.90 4.57 -15.04
C LEU A 351 -19.44 3.13 -14.81
N ARG A 352 -19.16 2.20 -15.74
CA ARG A 352 -19.68 0.82 -15.64
C ARG A 352 -19.00 0.07 -14.48
N PRO A 353 -19.77 -0.82 -13.78
CA PRO A 353 -19.19 -1.72 -12.78
C PRO A 353 -18.06 -2.57 -13.35
N GLY A 354 -17.00 -2.75 -12.58
CA GLY A 354 -15.76 -3.39 -12.99
C GLY A 354 -14.67 -2.41 -13.47
N ARG A 355 -15.04 -1.14 -13.74
CA ARG A 355 -14.12 -0.03 -14.09
C ARG A 355 -14.02 0.97 -12.95
N MET A 356 -15.16 1.55 -12.57
CA MET A 356 -15.28 2.44 -11.43
C MET A 356 -16.29 1.84 -10.45
N ASP A 357 -15.79 1.00 -9.55
CA ASP A 357 -16.61 0.21 -8.64
C ASP A 357 -17.14 1.02 -7.45
N MET A 358 -16.33 1.98 -7.00
CA MET A 358 -16.66 2.85 -5.88
C MET A 358 -16.59 4.32 -6.31
N HIS A 359 -17.71 5.03 -6.15
CA HIS A 359 -17.80 6.46 -6.41
C HIS A 359 -17.74 7.22 -5.10
N VAL A 360 -16.73 8.08 -4.94
CA VAL A 360 -16.47 8.86 -3.73
C VAL A 360 -16.69 10.34 -4.04
N TYR A 361 -17.76 10.90 -3.48
CA TYR A 361 -18.01 12.34 -3.58
C TYR A 361 -17.22 13.12 -2.55
N MET A 362 -16.30 13.93 -3.02
CA MET A 362 -15.50 14.85 -2.21
C MET A 362 -16.18 16.23 -2.25
N GLY A 363 -17.03 16.48 -1.24
CA GLY A 363 -17.84 17.70 -1.17
C GLY A 363 -17.17 18.85 -0.45
N TYR A 364 -17.95 19.88 -0.19
CA TYR A 364 -17.55 21.05 0.58
C TYR A 364 -17.22 20.71 2.05
N CYS A 365 -16.54 21.63 2.73
CA CYS A 365 -16.10 21.46 4.10
C CYS A 365 -17.29 21.52 5.07
N GLY A 366 -17.73 20.37 5.53
CA GLY A 366 -18.72 20.27 6.59
C GLY A 366 -18.07 20.35 7.99
N TRP A 367 -18.90 20.34 9.03
CA TRP A 367 -18.45 20.49 10.42
C TRP A 367 -17.37 19.48 10.84
N GLU A 368 -17.53 18.19 10.51
CA GLU A 368 -16.57 17.15 10.89
C GLU A 368 -15.22 17.31 10.16
N ALA A 369 -15.26 17.76 8.90
CA ALA A 369 -14.05 18.09 8.14
C ALA A 369 -13.33 19.30 8.76
N PHE A 370 -14.07 20.35 9.14
CA PHE A 370 -13.53 21.52 9.83
C PHE A 370 -12.85 21.15 11.14
N LYS A 371 -13.51 20.34 11.99
CA LYS A 371 -12.89 19.87 13.24
C LYS A 371 -11.57 19.13 13.01
N THR A 372 -11.51 18.34 11.94
CA THR A 372 -10.27 17.66 11.57
C THR A 372 -9.17 18.66 11.18
N LEU A 373 -9.50 19.71 10.43
CA LEU A 373 -8.56 20.78 10.12
C LEU A 373 -8.10 21.53 11.37
N ALA A 374 -9.02 22.00 12.21
CA ALA A 374 -8.70 22.71 13.45
C ALA A 374 -7.75 21.88 14.34
N ARG A 375 -8.02 20.58 14.49
CA ARG A 375 -7.13 19.67 15.21
C ARG A 375 -5.76 19.51 14.55
N ASN A 376 -5.71 19.43 13.22
CA ASN A 376 -4.44 19.25 12.50
C ASN A 376 -3.55 20.49 12.59
N TYR A 377 -4.14 21.68 12.54
CA TYR A 377 -3.38 22.94 12.54
C TYR A 377 -3.00 23.42 13.94
N PHE A 378 -3.93 23.30 14.90
CA PHE A 378 -3.77 23.91 16.24
C PHE A 378 -3.84 22.90 17.39
N LEU A 379 -4.07 21.63 17.13
CA LEU A 379 -4.23 20.55 18.13
C LEU A 379 -5.42 20.79 19.10
N ILE A 380 -6.41 21.58 18.68
CA ILE A 380 -7.61 21.90 19.47
C ILE A 380 -8.77 20.99 19.09
N ASN A 381 -9.59 20.63 20.08
CA ASN A 381 -10.81 19.86 19.90
C ASN A 381 -12.09 20.66 20.19
N ASP A 382 -11.96 21.78 20.88
CA ASP A 382 -13.07 22.69 21.25
C ASP A 382 -12.59 24.14 21.31
N HIS A 383 -13.47 25.07 20.97
CA HIS A 383 -13.15 26.51 20.98
C HIS A 383 -14.43 27.34 21.06
N PRO A 384 -14.44 28.51 21.73
CA PRO A 384 -15.62 29.39 21.86
C PRO A 384 -16.28 29.81 20.55
N LEU A 385 -15.51 29.91 19.44
CA LEU A 385 -15.99 30.26 18.11
C LEU A 385 -16.59 29.08 17.36
N PHE A 386 -16.45 27.82 17.81
CA PHE A 386 -16.91 26.65 17.13
C PHE A 386 -18.42 26.64 16.81
N PRO A 387 -19.31 27.04 17.74
CA PRO A 387 -20.75 27.10 17.44
C PRO A 387 -21.10 28.10 16.32
N GLU A 388 -20.42 29.25 16.27
CA GLU A 388 -20.59 30.26 15.25
C GLU A 388 -20.12 29.73 13.88
N ILE A 389 -18.90 29.18 13.83
CA ILE A 389 -18.32 28.59 12.61
C ILE A 389 -19.20 27.44 12.09
N GLN A 390 -19.73 26.59 12.97
CA GLN A 390 -20.62 25.50 12.59
C GLN A 390 -21.90 26.01 11.92
N ALA A 391 -22.51 27.07 12.47
CA ALA A 391 -23.70 27.69 11.91
C ALA A 391 -23.40 28.31 10.54
N LEU A 392 -22.23 28.96 10.38
CA LEU A 392 -21.81 29.54 9.11
C LEU A 392 -21.50 28.47 8.05
N LEU A 393 -20.78 27.39 8.39
CA LEU A 393 -20.49 26.28 7.49
C LEU A 393 -21.76 25.57 7.00
N SER A 394 -22.84 25.61 7.77
CA SER A 394 -24.14 25.06 7.35
C SER A 394 -24.85 25.94 6.32
N ALA A 395 -24.46 27.21 6.19
CA ALA A 395 -25.13 28.21 5.35
C ALA A 395 -24.36 28.53 4.06
N VAL A 396 -23.08 28.15 3.96
CA VAL A 396 -22.24 28.49 2.82
C VAL A 396 -21.48 27.27 2.31
N GLU A 397 -21.24 27.24 1.00
CA GLU A 397 -20.39 26.24 0.36
C GLU A 397 -18.94 26.74 0.34
N VAL A 398 -18.05 26.06 1.09
CA VAL A 398 -16.63 26.35 1.18
C VAL A 398 -15.82 25.06 1.07
N THR A 399 -14.72 25.09 0.38
CA THR A 399 -13.84 23.91 0.22
C THR A 399 -12.90 23.77 1.41
N PRO A 400 -12.43 22.56 1.72
CA PRO A 400 -11.38 22.35 2.72
C PRO A 400 -10.11 23.17 2.44
N ALA A 401 -9.76 23.39 1.16
CA ALA A 401 -8.60 24.20 0.78
C ALA A 401 -8.76 25.67 1.17
N GLU A 402 -9.95 26.25 0.95
CA GLU A 402 -10.23 27.64 1.34
C GLU A 402 -10.17 27.80 2.87
N VAL A 403 -10.73 26.84 3.62
CA VAL A 403 -10.64 26.85 5.09
C VAL A 403 -9.19 26.71 5.56
N SER A 404 -8.42 25.80 4.96
CA SER A 404 -7.00 25.60 5.28
C SER A 404 -6.18 26.86 5.03
N GLU A 405 -6.46 27.58 3.96
CA GLU A 405 -5.81 28.86 3.64
C GLU A 405 -6.06 29.90 4.74
N MET A 406 -7.28 29.97 5.27
CA MET A 406 -7.60 30.88 6.37
C MET A 406 -6.87 30.48 7.66
N LEU A 407 -6.83 29.18 7.99
CA LEU A 407 -6.15 28.67 9.17
C LEU A 407 -4.63 28.90 9.12
N LEU A 408 -4.02 28.91 7.93
CA LEU A 408 -2.58 29.16 7.73
C LEU A 408 -2.15 30.62 7.93
N ARG A 409 -3.09 31.56 7.96
CA ARG A 409 -2.78 33.01 8.05
C ARG A 409 -2.26 33.46 9.42
N SER A 410 -2.49 32.65 10.47
CA SER A 410 -2.02 32.96 11.83
C SER A 410 -1.54 31.70 12.52
N GLU A 411 -0.51 31.81 13.34
CA GLU A 411 -0.06 30.78 14.26
C GLU A 411 -0.89 30.75 15.57
N ASP A 412 -1.63 31.81 15.86
CA ASP A 412 -2.53 31.95 16.98
C ASP A 412 -3.91 31.40 16.61
N ASP A 413 -4.42 30.46 17.39
CA ASP A 413 -5.68 29.76 17.10
C ASP A 413 -6.90 30.70 17.21
N ASP A 414 -6.95 31.59 18.18
CA ASP A 414 -8.01 32.61 18.33
C ASP A 414 -8.09 33.48 17.06
N ALA A 415 -6.95 34.03 16.60
CA ALA A 415 -6.89 34.90 15.44
C ALA A 415 -7.23 34.17 14.14
N ALA A 416 -6.74 32.93 13.98
CA ALA A 416 -7.02 32.09 12.80
C ALA A 416 -8.52 31.77 12.73
N LEU A 417 -9.13 31.32 13.83
CA LEU A 417 -10.54 30.95 13.86
C LEU A 417 -11.47 32.19 13.70
N GLN A 418 -11.08 33.35 14.24
CA GLN A 418 -11.78 34.61 13.97
C GLN A 418 -11.70 34.98 12.48
N GLY A 419 -10.54 34.74 11.84
CA GLY A 419 -10.36 34.89 10.38
C GLY A 419 -11.30 34.00 9.59
N VAL A 420 -11.43 32.71 9.98
CA VAL A 420 -12.38 31.76 9.35
C VAL A 420 -13.81 32.26 9.53
N ALA A 421 -14.23 32.67 10.74
CA ALA A 421 -15.59 33.15 10.99
C ALA A 421 -15.92 34.37 10.13
N THR A 422 -15.00 35.33 10.06
CA THR A 422 -15.14 36.52 9.21
C THR A 422 -15.27 36.15 7.74
N PHE A 423 -14.40 35.33 7.21
CA PHE A 423 -14.44 34.86 5.82
C PHE A 423 -15.76 34.16 5.45
N LEU A 424 -16.24 33.27 6.33
CA LEU A 424 -17.52 32.58 6.13
C LEU A 424 -18.70 33.56 6.21
N GLY A 425 -18.63 34.57 7.10
CA GLY A 425 -19.62 35.66 7.23
C GLY A 425 -19.71 36.49 5.96
N GLU A 426 -18.58 36.90 5.36
CA GLU A 426 -18.50 37.65 4.12
C GLU A 426 -19.09 36.83 2.94
N LYS A 427 -18.74 35.54 2.84
CA LYS A 427 -19.34 34.66 1.83
C LYS A 427 -20.86 34.52 1.96
N LYS A 428 -21.36 34.45 3.20
CA LYS A 428 -22.81 34.39 3.45
C LYS A 428 -23.51 35.68 3.00
N GLN A 429 -22.92 36.84 3.26
CA GLN A 429 -23.47 38.15 2.83
C GLN A 429 -23.49 38.24 1.29
N ALA A 430 -22.40 37.86 0.63
CA ALA A 430 -22.30 37.87 -0.83
C ALA A 430 -23.38 37.00 -1.53
N ILE A 431 -23.74 35.85 -0.91
CA ILE A 431 -24.82 34.99 -1.42
C ILE A 431 -26.19 35.65 -1.19
N GLY A 432 -26.37 36.37 -0.06
CA GLY A 432 -27.61 37.09 0.24
C GLY A 432 -27.87 38.32 -0.62
N GLU A 433 -26.81 38.96 -1.11
CA GLU A 433 -26.90 40.14 -2.02
C GLU A 433 -27.06 39.76 -3.49
N GLY A 434 -26.75 38.51 -3.86
CA GLY A 434 -26.87 37.98 -5.24
C GLY A 434 -28.21 37.33 -5.59
N ASN A 435 -29.14 37.21 -4.64
CA ASN A 435 -30.50 36.73 -4.80
C ASN A 435 -31.50 37.89 -4.69
#